data_7471fc7c3ba4e7135406f25f9e025896
#
_entry.id   7471fc7c3ba4e7135406f25f9e025896
#
_cell.length_a   1.000
_cell.length_b   1.000
_cell.length_c   1.000
_cell.angle_alpha   90.00
_cell.angle_beta   90.00
_cell.angle_gamma   90.00
#
_symmetry.space_group_name_H-M   'P 1'
#
loop_
_entity.id
_entity.type
_entity.pdbx_description
1 polymer ?
#
loop_
_entity_poly.entity_id
_entity_poly.type
_entity_poly.pdbx_seq_one_letter_code
_entity_poly.pdbx_strand_id
1 'polypeptide(L)'
;LLIHGKLPNAAELTGYKTKLRRLRGLPWTVLDALETLPAASHPMDVMRTGVSVLGCTLPEKDDHNTAGARDIADRMLASLGSILAYWYRFSHSGERIDVETDDDSIGGHFLHMLHGTPPPQSWVKAMHTSLNLYAEHEFNASTFTARVIAGTGSDLYSCIAGAIGALRGPKHGGANEVAFEVQKRYETPDEAEADIRQRVANMVLDVASAPAIY
;
A
#
# COMPACT_ATOMS: atom_id res chain seq x y z
N LEU A 1 -2.50 -18.20 -0.39
CA LEU A 1 -2.85 -19.01 -1.55
C LEU A 1 -1.90 -18.74 -2.71
N LEU A 2 -1.78 -17.51 -3.18
CA LEU A 2 -0.94 -17.12 -4.34
C LEU A 2 0.53 -17.54 -4.19
N ILE A 3 1.11 -17.39 -2.99
CA ILE A 3 2.52 -17.69 -2.73
C ILE A 3 2.76 -19.16 -2.42
N HIS A 4 1.83 -19.79 -1.69
CA HIS A 4 2.00 -21.16 -1.19
C HIS A 4 1.23 -22.24 -1.97
N GLY A 5 0.42 -21.84 -2.96
CA GLY A 5 -0.38 -22.74 -3.81
C GLY A 5 -1.56 -23.42 -3.09
N LYS A 6 -1.70 -23.22 -1.79
CA LYS A 6 -2.77 -23.79 -0.95
C LYS A 6 -3.24 -22.83 0.13
N LEU A 7 -4.44 -23.04 0.65
CA LEU A 7 -4.90 -22.35 1.86
C LEU A 7 -4.21 -22.96 3.08
N PRO A 8 -3.84 -22.15 4.09
CA PRO A 8 -3.24 -22.66 5.32
C PRO A 8 -4.27 -23.42 6.16
N ASN A 9 -3.82 -24.45 6.87
CA ASN A 9 -4.59 -25.00 7.98
C ASN A 9 -4.55 -24.05 9.20
N ALA A 10 -5.29 -24.36 10.27
CA ALA A 10 -5.39 -23.50 11.45
C ALA A 10 -4.03 -23.24 12.14
N ALA A 11 -3.18 -24.24 12.23
CA ALA A 11 -1.85 -24.12 12.84
C ALA A 11 -0.90 -23.27 11.96
N GLU A 12 -0.89 -23.50 10.65
CA GLU A 12 -0.12 -22.74 9.68
C GLU A 12 -0.55 -21.27 9.68
N LEU A 13 -1.88 -21.00 9.73
CA LEU A 13 -2.41 -19.63 9.79
C LEU A 13 -1.99 -18.93 11.09
N THR A 14 -2.09 -19.60 12.23
CA THR A 14 -1.68 -19.05 13.52
C THR A 14 -0.18 -18.73 13.54
N GLY A 15 0.64 -19.65 13.03
CA GLY A 15 2.09 -19.43 12.89
C GLY A 15 2.43 -18.25 12.01
N TYR A 16 1.74 -18.11 10.87
CA TYR A 16 1.96 -17.00 9.95
C TYR A 16 1.53 -15.64 10.54
N LYS A 17 0.38 -15.58 11.18
CA LYS A 17 -0.07 -14.38 11.91
C LYS A 17 0.94 -13.97 12.99
N THR A 18 1.48 -14.93 13.75
CA THR A 18 2.52 -14.66 14.75
C THR A 18 3.80 -14.13 14.11
N LYS A 19 4.22 -14.70 12.95
CA LYS A 19 5.36 -14.18 12.18
C LYS A 19 5.14 -12.72 11.78
N LEU A 20 4.01 -12.41 11.15
CA LEU A 20 3.71 -11.05 10.71
C LEU A 20 3.65 -10.07 11.89
N ARG A 21 3.07 -10.47 13.02
CA ARG A 21 3.02 -9.61 14.22
C ARG A 21 4.42 -9.21 14.71
N ARG A 22 5.38 -10.13 14.68
CA ARG A 22 6.79 -9.86 15.06
C ARG A 22 7.55 -9.00 14.06
N LEU A 23 7.03 -8.81 12.85
CA LEU A 23 7.64 -8.03 11.78
C LEU A 23 7.08 -6.60 11.65
N ARG A 24 6.15 -6.20 12.52
CA ARG A 24 5.50 -4.87 12.48
C ARG A 24 6.41 -3.74 12.90
N GLY A 25 7.35 -4.03 13.80
CA GLY A 25 8.28 -3.04 14.35
C GLY A 25 9.15 -2.41 13.27
N LEU A 26 9.46 -1.14 13.46
CA LEU A 26 10.33 -0.37 12.57
C LEU A 26 11.66 -0.09 13.26
N PRO A 27 12.81 -0.25 12.58
CA PRO A 27 14.08 0.23 13.08
C PRO A 27 14.04 1.72 13.38
N TRP A 28 14.76 2.16 14.40
CA TRP A 28 14.83 3.57 14.80
C TRP A 28 15.26 4.50 13.65
N THR A 29 16.16 4.04 12.76
CA THR A 29 16.58 4.78 11.57
C THR A 29 15.43 5.07 10.61
N VAL A 30 14.45 4.18 10.52
CA VAL A 30 13.22 4.40 9.72
C VAL A 30 12.34 5.42 10.42
N LEU A 31 12.13 5.30 11.73
CA LEU A 31 11.35 6.26 12.52
C LEU A 31 11.93 7.67 12.41
N ASP A 32 13.24 7.85 12.61
CA ASP A 32 13.92 9.13 12.47
C ASP A 32 13.76 9.73 11.08
N ALA A 33 13.90 8.91 10.03
CA ALA A 33 13.71 9.38 8.67
C ALA A 33 12.25 9.85 8.41
N LEU A 34 11.27 9.12 8.94
CA LEU A 34 9.85 9.49 8.83
C LEU A 34 9.54 10.79 9.57
N GLU A 35 10.16 11.04 10.70
CA GLU A 35 9.99 12.27 11.50
C GLU A 35 10.49 13.53 10.77
N THR A 36 11.39 13.38 9.80
CA THR A 36 11.86 14.52 8.97
C THR A 36 10.91 14.89 7.84
N LEU A 37 9.95 14.04 7.51
CA LEU A 37 9.05 14.26 6.38
C LEU A 37 7.90 15.21 6.75
N PRO A 38 7.64 16.26 5.93
CA PRO A 38 6.56 17.21 6.19
C PRO A 38 5.17 16.54 6.20
N ALA A 39 4.25 17.07 7.00
CA ALA A 39 2.84 16.65 7.01
C ALA A 39 2.14 16.80 5.66
N ALA A 40 2.57 17.74 4.83
CA ALA A 40 2.06 17.95 3.48
C ALA A 40 2.60 16.94 2.44
N SER A 41 3.48 16.01 2.83
CA SER A 41 3.99 14.99 1.91
C SER A 41 2.86 14.07 1.46
N HIS A 42 2.93 13.64 0.21
CA HIS A 42 1.98 12.64 -0.27
C HIS A 42 2.27 11.27 0.39
N PRO A 43 1.25 10.54 0.89
CA PRO A 43 1.43 9.27 1.60
C PRO A 43 2.25 8.23 0.84
N MET A 44 2.12 8.15 -0.49
CA MET A 44 2.90 7.23 -1.33
C MET A 44 4.39 7.60 -1.37
N ASP A 45 4.73 8.89 -1.31
CA ASP A 45 6.13 9.34 -1.27
C ASP A 45 6.76 9.00 0.09
N VAL A 46 5.98 9.09 1.16
CA VAL A 46 6.38 8.63 2.50
C VAL A 46 6.63 7.13 2.52
N MET A 47 5.72 6.34 2.00
CA MET A 47 5.89 4.87 1.94
C MET A 47 7.12 4.48 1.13
N ARG A 48 7.32 5.09 -0.04
CA ARG A 48 8.51 4.86 -0.88
C ARG A 48 9.81 5.18 -0.14
N THR A 49 9.85 6.30 0.57
CA THR A 49 11.00 6.72 1.39
C THR A 49 11.24 5.71 2.51
N GLY A 50 10.20 5.34 3.28
CA GLY A 50 10.30 4.38 4.35
C GLY A 50 10.81 3.00 3.89
N VAL A 51 10.34 2.51 2.74
CA VAL A 51 10.83 1.26 2.13
C VAL A 51 12.30 1.36 1.78
N SER A 52 12.75 2.48 1.19
CA SER A 52 14.16 2.67 0.83
C SER A 52 15.07 2.71 2.06
N VAL A 53 14.66 3.42 3.12
CA VAL A 53 15.41 3.46 4.39
C VAL A 53 15.44 2.07 5.06
N LEU A 54 14.33 1.34 5.00
CA LEU A 54 14.26 -0.02 5.55
C LEU A 54 15.23 -0.96 4.82
N GLY A 55 15.33 -0.87 3.49
CA GLY A 55 16.31 -1.61 2.69
C GLY A 55 17.76 -1.28 3.03
N CYS A 56 18.06 0.00 3.31
CA CYS A 56 19.39 0.41 3.79
C CYS A 56 19.72 -0.13 5.19
N THR A 57 18.69 -0.28 6.04
CA THR A 57 18.88 -0.71 7.44
C THR A 57 18.91 -2.22 7.59
N LEU A 58 18.12 -2.93 6.80
CA LEU A 58 17.97 -4.39 6.81
C LEU A 58 18.14 -4.94 5.39
N PRO A 59 19.35 -4.83 4.81
CA PRO A 59 19.58 -5.13 3.40
C PRO A 59 19.28 -6.59 3.06
N GLU A 60 18.85 -6.82 1.82
CA GLU A 60 18.78 -8.15 1.24
C GLU A 60 20.19 -8.75 1.14
N LYS A 61 20.28 -10.06 1.31
CA LYS A 61 21.56 -10.76 1.11
C LYS A 61 21.88 -10.88 -0.37
N ASP A 62 23.16 -10.84 -0.70
CA ASP A 62 23.67 -10.87 -2.07
C ASP A 62 23.33 -12.16 -2.85
N ASP A 63 22.90 -13.22 -2.17
CA ASP A 63 22.51 -14.49 -2.80
C ASP A 63 21.14 -14.43 -3.50
N HIS A 64 20.35 -13.37 -3.27
CA HIS A 64 19.02 -13.12 -3.86
C HIS A 64 18.12 -14.37 -3.92
N ASN A 65 18.21 -15.23 -2.90
CA ASN A 65 17.45 -16.48 -2.91
C ASN A 65 15.95 -16.24 -2.62
N THR A 66 15.12 -17.17 -3.11
CA THR A 66 13.66 -17.08 -2.95
C THR A 66 13.19 -17.03 -1.50
N ALA A 67 13.91 -17.67 -0.58
CA ALA A 67 13.57 -17.68 0.84
C ALA A 67 13.79 -16.30 1.46
N GLY A 68 14.93 -15.67 1.17
CA GLY A 68 15.23 -14.30 1.60
C GLY A 68 14.23 -13.27 1.05
N ALA A 69 13.89 -13.38 -0.23
CA ALA A 69 12.88 -12.53 -0.86
C ALA A 69 11.50 -12.66 -0.18
N ARG A 70 11.10 -13.90 0.19
CA ARG A 70 9.84 -14.12 0.94
C ARG A 70 9.86 -13.48 2.31
N ASP A 71 10.98 -13.55 3.01
CA ASP A 71 11.10 -12.93 4.34
C ASP A 71 11.03 -11.40 4.26
N ILE A 72 11.59 -10.80 3.22
CA ILE A 72 11.44 -9.37 2.94
C ILE A 72 10.00 -9.02 2.57
N ALA A 73 9.35 -9.83 1.73
CA ALA A 73 7.94 -9.62 1.37
C ALA A 73 7.02 -9.70 2.60
N ASP A 74 7.23 -10.66 3.51
CA ASP A 74 6.49 -10.77 4.76
C ASP A 74 6.73 -9.55 5.67
N ARG A 75 7.97 -9.06 5.74
CA ARG A 75 8.29 -7.83 6.45
C ARG A 75 7.57 -6.62 5.85
N MET A 76 7.62 -6.45 4.53
CA MET A 76 6.90 -5.36 3.86
C MET A 76 5.40 -5.43 4.14
N LEU A 77 4.80 -6.61 3.99
CA LEU A 77 3.38 -6.83 4.26
C LEU A 77 3.00 -6.46 5.70
N ALA A 78 3.87 -6.71 6.66
CA ALA A 78 3.65 -6.42 8.07
C ALA A 78 3.88 -4.95 8.43
N SER A 79 4.87 -4.27 7.79
CA SER A 79 5.39 -2.98 8.24
C SER A 79 5.01 -1.78 7.37
N LEU A 80 4.48 -1.97 6.14
CA LEU A 80 4.07 -0.83 5.30
C LEU A 80 2.99 0.03 5.99
N GLY A 81 2.02 -0.60 6.67
CA GLY A 81 1.03 0.10 7.48
C GLY A 81 1.66 0.87 8.64
N SER A 82 2.68 0.30 9.28
CA SER A 82 3.44 0.94 10.37
C SER A 82 4.16 2.20 9.89
N ILE A 83 4.82 2.15 8.73
CA ILE A 83 5.50 3.30 8.10
C ILE A 83 4.51 4.45 7.90
N LEU A 84 3.37 4.16 7.29
CA LEU A 84 2.39 5.19 6.96
C LEU A 84 1.72 5.78 8.21
N ALA A 85 1.26 4.92 9.13
CA ALA A 85 0.54 5.36 10.32
C ALA A 85 1.45 6.11 11.29
N TYR A 86 2.71 5.67 11.47
CA TYR A 86 3.68 6.38 12.30
C TYR A 86 3.93 7.80 11.78
N TRP A 87 4.28 7.93 10.48
CA TRP A 87 4.46 9.25 9.88
C TRP A 87 3.22 10.13 10.03
N TYR A 88 2.04 9.58 9.75
CA TYR A 88 0.78 10.34 9.83
C TYR A 88 0.55 10.90 11.24
N ARG A 89 0.65 10.06 12.26
CA ARG A 89 0.44 10.47 13.65
C ARG A 89 1.51 11.47 14.10
N PHE A 90 2.77 11.21 13.79
CA PHE A 90 3.84 12.12 14.16
C PHE A 90 3.74 13.47 13.44
N SER A 91 3.61 13.47 12.13
CA SER A 91 3.62 14.70 11.35
C SER A 91 2.39 15.60 11.55
N HIS A 92 1.23 15.03 11.90
CA HIS A 92 -0.01 15.79 12.10
C HIS A 92 -0.32 16.12 13.55
N SER A 93 0.15 15.33 14.50
CA SER A 93 -0.14 15.53 15.93
C SER A 93 1.09 15.52 16.84
N GLY A 94 2.29 15.26 16.32
CA GLY A 94 3.52 15.13 17.11
C GLY A 94 3.59 13.85 17.93
N GLU A 95 2.70 12.90 17.71
CA GLU A 95 2.58 11.68 18.52
C GLU A 95 3.47 10.56 17.99
N ARG A 96 4.40 10.09 18.81
CA ARG A 96 5.18 8.87 18.56
C ARG A 96 4.40 7.66 19.05
N ILE A 97 3.67 7.02 18.12
CA ILE A 97 2.89 5.83 18.44
C ILE A 97 3.76 4.57 18.51
N ASP A 98 3.31 3.59 19.31
CA ASP A 98 3.84 2.25 19.21
C ASP A 98 3.32 1.58 17.93
N VAL A 99 4.24 1.05 17.13
CA VAL A 99 3.92 0.34 15.88
C VAL A 99 3.81 -1.18 16.06
N GLU A 100 3.87 -1.68 17.30
CA GLU A 100 3.73 -3.09 17.64
C GLU A 100 2.42 -3.31 18.39
N THR A 101 1.32 -3.52 17.66
CA THR A 101 0.01 -3.82 18.28
C THR A 101 -0.25 -5.33 18.34
N ASP A 102 -1.15 -5.77 19.22
CA ASP A 102 -1.55 -7.17 19.37
C ASP A 102 -2.66 -7.61 18.40
N ASP A 103 -3.07 -6.74 17.48
CA ASP A 103 -4.11 -7.06 16.51
C ASP A 103 -3.80 -8.32 15.70
N ASP A 104 -4.81 -9.15 15.49
CA ASP A 104 -4.66 -10.44 14.84
C ASP A 104 -4.50 -10.35 13.31
N SER A 105 -4.65 -9.16 12.73
CA SER A 105 -4.67 -8.94 11.30
C SER A 105 -3.93 -7.69 10.88
N ILE A 106 -3.48 -7.64 9.61
CA ILE A 106 -2.85 -6.46 9.01
C ILE A 106 -3.82 -5.28 8.99
N GLY A 107 -5.06 -5.51 8.59
CA GLY A 107 -6.07 -4.44 8.53
C GLY A 107 -6.45 -3.91 9.91
N GLY A 108 -6.59 -4.80 10.92
CA GLY A 108 -6.82 -4.39 12.30
C GLY A 108 -5.67 -3.57 12.86
N HIS A 109 -4.45 -4.05 12.67
CA HIS A 109 -3.24 -3.34 13.06
C HIS A 109 -3.17 -1.93 12.45
N PHE A 110 -3.35 -1.80 11.14
CA PHE A 110 -3.33 -0.50 10.47
C PHE A 110 -4.40 0.45 11.02
N LEU A 111 -5.64 -0.02 11.16
CA LEU A 111 -6.74 0.79 11.69
C LEU A 111 -6.50 1.19 13.16
N HIS A 112 -5.94 0.29 13.97
CA HIS A 112 -5.61 0.57 15.36
C HIS A 112 -4.59 1.71 15.47
N MET A 113 -3.48 1.65 14.73
CA MET A 113 -2.48 2.71 14.71
C MET A 113 -3.03 4.03 14.19
N LEU A 114 -3.84 3.98 13.13
CA LEU A 114 -4.43 5.17 12.52
C LEU A 114 -5.36 5.91 13.48
N HIS A 115 -6.21 5.18 14.20
CA HIS A 115 -7.23 5.77 15.10
C HIS A 115 -6.79 5.85 16.56
N GLY A 116 -5.68 5.22 16.95
CA GLY A 116 -5.18 5.18 18.31
C GLY A 116 -5.99 4.30 19.27
N THR A 117 -6.96 3.54 18.76
CA THR A 117 -7.82 2.64 19.54
C THR A 117 -8.13 1.38 18.74
N PRO A 118 -8.37 0.22 19.40
CA PRO A 118 -8.77 -1.00 18.73
C PRO A 118 -10.01 -0.78 17.84
N PRO A 119 -9.96 -1.15 16.56
CA PRO A 119 -11.04 -0.90 15.62
C PRO A 119 -12.23 -1.84 15.84
N PRO A 120 -13.47 -1.40 15.52
CA PRO A 120 -14.63 -2.28 15.47
C PRO A 120 -14.40 -3.44 14.47
N GLN A 121 -14.92 -4.63 14.79
CA GLN A 121 -14.75 -5.82 13.96
C GLN A 121 -15.30 -5.65 12.52
N SER A 122 -16.35 -4.83 12.36
CA SER A 122 -16.89 -4.49 11.03
C SER A 122 -15.89 -3.75 10.15
N TRP A 123 -15.10 -2.84 10.73
CA TRP A 123 -14.06 -2.09 10.03
C TRP A 123 -12.89 -3.02 9.66
N VAL A 124 -12.48 -3.88 10.58
CA VAL A 124 -11.44 -4.88 10.31
C VAL A 124 -11.85 -5.78 9.14
N LYS A 125 -13.09 -6.25 9.13
CA LYS A 125 -13.63 -7.08 8.04
C LYS A 125 -13.65 -6.33 6.70
N ALA A 126 -14.09 -5.07 6.70
CA ALA A 126 -14.12 -4.23 5.49
C ALA A 126 -12.71 -4.01 4.94
N MET A 127 -11.75 -3.67 5.80
CA MET A 127 -10.34 -3.48 5.42
C MET A 127 -9.73 -4.77 4.86
N HIS A 128 -9.98 -5.92 5.49
CA HIS A 128 -9.52 -7.22 4.99
C HIS A 128 -10.10 -7.56 3.62
N THR A 129 -11.38 -7.33 3.43
CA THR A 129 -12.03 -7.54 2.12
C THR A 129 -11.39 -6.67 1.06
N SER A 130 -11.17 -5.39 1.36
CA SER A 130 -10.49 -4.45 0.47
C SER A 130 -9.08 -4.92 0.11
N LEU A 131 -8.26 -5.28 1.11
CA LEU A 131 -6.89 -5.76 0.89
C LEU A 131 -6.86 -7.04 0.03
N ASN A 132 -7.83 -7.96 0.22
CA ASN A 132 -7.93 -9.15 -0.62
C ASN A 132 -8.29 -8.83 -2.07
N LEU A 133 -9.17 -7.87 -2.31
CA LEU A 133 -9.53 -7.42 -3.66
C LEU A 133 -8.36 -6.74 -4.38
N TYR A 134 -7.47 -6.07 -3.64
CA TYR A 134 -6.28 -5.44 -4.17
C TYR A 134 -5.04 -6.34 -4.23
N ALA A 135 -5.10 -7.56 -3.70
CA ALA A 135 -3.93 -8.44 -3.57
C ALA A 135 -3.35 -8.89 -4.91
N GLU A 136 -4.16 -8.88 -5.97
CA GLU A 136 -3.76 -9.30 -7.31
C GLU A 136 -4.53 -8.48 -8.36
N HIS A 137 -3.82 -8.01 -9.37
CA HIS A 137 -4.37 -7.24 -10.50
C HIS A 137 -3.61 -7.54 -11.80
N GLU A 138 -3.16 -8.76 -11.98
CA GLU A 138 -2.44 -9.22 -13.18
C GLU A 138 -1.31 -8.25 -13.63
N PHE A 139 -1.40 -7.72 -14.84
CA PHE A 139 -0.36 -6.91 -15.49
C PHE A 139 -0.48 -5.41 -15.15
N ASN A 140 -0.72 -5.05 -13.90
CA ASN A 140 -0.72 -3.63 -13.54
C ASN A 140 0.67 -2.97 -13.66
N ALA A 141 0.68 -1.64 -13.78
CA ALA A 141 1.91 -0.87 -14.00
C ALA A 141 2.93 -1.03 -12.86
N SER A 142 2.49 -1.15 -11.61
CA SER A 142 3.39 -1.36 -10.45
C SER A 142 4.06 -2.71 -10.50
N THR A 143 3.32 -3.78 -10.81
CA THR A 143 3.87 -5.12 -11.00
C THR A 143 4.89 -5.15 -12.15
N PHE A 144 4.58 -4.49 -13.27
CA PHE A 144 5.50 -4.39 -14.40
C PHE A 144 6.78 -3.65 -14.00
N THR A 145 6.68 -2.52 -13.32
CA THR A 145 7.82 -1.75 -12.83
C THR A 145 8.69 -2.59 -11.88
N ALA A 146 8.09 -3.28 -10.90
CA ALA A 146 8.83 -4.17 -10.00
C ALA A 146 9.58 -5.26 -10.75
N ARG A 147 8.96 -5.88 -11.77
CA ARG A 147 9.60 -6.93 -12.59
C ARG A 147 10.75 -6.39 -13.44
N VAL A 148 10.63 -5.19 -13.98
CA VAL A 148 11.72 -4.53 -14.72
C VAL A 148 12.93 -4.32 -13.82
N ILE A 149 12.71 -3.78 -12.60
CA ILE A 149 13.78 -3.57 -11.63
C ILE A 149 14.39 -4.91 -11.20
N ALA A 150 13.57 -5.90 -10.85
CA ALA A 150 14.05 -7.25 -10.51
C ALA A 150 14.86 -7.88 -11.63
N GLY A 151 14.51 -7.65 -12.89
CA GLY A 151 15.25 -8.12 -14.08
C GLY A 151 16.66 -7.57 -14.21
N THR A 152 16.99 -6.49 -13.50
CA THR A 152 18.36 -5.94 -13.42
C THR A 152 19.22 -6.63 -12.35
N GLY A 153 18.65 -7.53 -11.54
CA GLY A 153 19.32 -8.13 -10.38
C GLY A 153 19.30 -7.24 -9.14
N SER A 154 18.48 -6.20 -9.12
CA SER A 154 18.33 -5.32 -7.95
C SER A 154 17.58 -6.00 -6.80
N ASP A 155 17.77 -5.50 -5.59
CA ASP A 155 17.14 -6.00 -4.36
C ASP A 155 15.61 -5.79 -4.33
N LEU A 156 14.93 -6.57 -3.49
CA LEU A 156 13.46 -6.52 -3.41
C LEU A 156 12.94 -5.18 -2.87
N TYR A 157 13.66 -4.50 -1.99
CA TYR A 157 13.23 -3.19 -1.49
C TYR A 157 13.21 -2.15 -2.62
N SER A 158 14.22 -2.17 -3.50
CA SER A 158 14.27 -1.32 -4.70
C SER A 158 13.11 -1.64 -5.65
N CYS A 159 12.77 -2.93 -5.83
CA CYS A 159 11.62 -3.34 -6.62
C CYS A 159 10.30 -2.78 -6.07
N ILE A 160 10.09 -2.88 -4.77
CA ILE A 160 8.89 -2.37 -4.09
C ILE A 160 8.85 -0.83 -4.10
N ALA A 161 9.98 -0.17 -3.83
CA ALA A 161 10.06 1.29 -3.89
C ALA A 161 9.72 1.82 -5.30
N GLY A 162 10.21 1.18 -6.35
CA GLY A 162 9.87 1.50 -7.73
C GLY A 162 8.40 1.25 -8.06
N ALA A 163 7.82 0.14 -7.56
CA ALA A 163 6.40 -0.17 -7.71
C ALA A 163 5.50 0.88 -7.03
N ILE A 164 5.89 1.34 -5.83
CA ILE A 164 5.19 2.43 -5.12
C ILE A 164 5.30 3.73 -5.93
N GLY A 165 6.47 4.01 -6.53
CA GLY A 165 6.66 5.14 -7.43
C GLY A 165 5.72 5.10 -8.64
N ALA A 166 5.55 3.95 -9.27
CA ALA A 166 4.60 3.77 -10.36
C ALA A 166 3.14 3.94 -9.87
N LEU A 167 2.81 3.39 -8.69
CA LEU A 167 1.48 3.50 -8.09
C LEU A 167 1.09 4.96 -7.78
N ARG A 168 2.07 5.83 -7.49
CA ARG A 168 1.87 7.27 -7.24
C ARG A 168 1.26 8.01 -8.44
N GLY A 169 1.42 7.50 -9.65
CA GLY A 169 1.01 8.18 -10.87
C GLY A 169 -0.52 8.37 -10.97
N PRO A 170 -0.99 9.54 -11.48
CA PRO A 170 -2.43 9.83 -11.57
C PRO A 170 -3.19 8.91 -12.55
N LYS A 171 -2.47 8.24 -13.45
CA LYS A 171 -3.06 7.26 -14.38
C LYS A 171 -3.07 5.83 -13.82
N HIS A 172 -2.68 5.64 -12.57
CA HIS A 172 -2.63 4.33 -11.90
C HIS A 172 -3.26 4.42 -10.50
N GLY A 173 -2.50 4.39 -9.41
CA GLY A 173 -3.06 4.45 -8.04
C GLY A 173 -3.75 5.77 -7.72
N GLY A 174 -3.27 6.90 -8.24
CA GLY A 174 -3.91 8.20 -8.09
C GLY A 174 -5.30 8.31 -8.73
N ALA A 175 -5.68 7.38 -9.60
CA ALA A 175 -7.03 7.33 -10.16
C ALA A 175 -8.11 7.09 -9.09
N ASN A 176 -7.81 6.35 -8.02
CA ASN A 176 -8.74 6.10 -6.92
C ASN A 176 -9.05 7.39 -6.13
N GLU A 177 -8.07 8.26 -5.94
CA GLU A 177 -8.26 9.57 -5.29
C GLU A 177 -9.21 10.44 -6.12
N VAL A 178 -8.98 10.50 -7.42
CA VAL A 178 -9.84 11.24 -8.34
C VAL A 178 -11.26 10.68 -8.36
N ALA A 179 -11.42 9.36 -8.38
CA ALA A 179 -12.72 8.70 -8.33
C ALA A 179 -13.49 9.06 -7.05
N PHE A 180 -12.81 9.07 -5.91
CA PHE A 180 -13.41 9.45 -4.63
C PHE A 180 -13.84 10.93 -4.63
N GLU A 181 -13.01 11.84 -5.14
CA GLU A 181 -13.38 13.25 -5.27
C GLU A 181 -14.55 13.47 -6.26
N VAL A 182 -14.68 12.62 -7.27
CA VAL A 182 -15.84 12.63 -8.16
C VAL A 182 -17.09 12.18 -7.41
N GLN A 183 -17.01 11.09 -6.62
CA GLN A 183 -18.15 10.59 -5.84
C GLN A 183 -18.68 11.62 -4.84
N LYS A 184 -17.81 12.38 -4.20
CA LYS A 184 -18.20 13.44 -3.24
C LYS A 184 -19.06 14.56 -3.83
N ARG A 185 -19.16 14.67 -5.15
CA ARG A 185 -19.89 15.76 -5.82
C ARG A 185 -21.39 15.51 -5.87
N TYR A 186 -21.83 14.28 -5.62
CA TYR A 186 -23.20 13.85 -5.79
C TYR A 186 -23.84 13.49 -4.46
N GLU A 187 -25.09 13.90 -4.26
CA GLU A 187 -25.89 13.55 -3.11
C GLU A 187 -26.75 12.28 -3.37
N THR A 188 -27.08 12.03 -4.65
CA THR A 188 -27.92 10.90 -5.04
C THR A 188 -27.31 10.09 -6.20
N PRO A 189 -27.66 8.79 -6.32
CA PRO A 189 -27.25 7.98 -7.46
C PRO A 189 -27.75 8.51 -8.82
N ASP A 190 -28.96 9.05 -8.86
CA ASP A 190 -29.56 9.56 -10.11
C ASP A 190 -28.81 10.79 -10.64
N GLU A 191 -28.40 11.67 -9.74
CA GLU A 191 -27.58 12.84 -10.07
C GLU A 191 -26.19 12.39 -10.60
N ALA A 192 -25.57 11.42 -9.96
CA ALA A 192 -24.30 10.84 -10.41
C ALA A 192 -24.44 10.20 -11.80
N GLU A 193 -25.49 9.43 -12.04
CA GLU A 193 -25.73 8.78 -13.32
C GLU A 193 -25.91 9.81 -14.43
N ALA A 194 -26.71 10.84 -14.22
CA ALA A 194 -26.96 11.89 -15.21
C ALA A 194 -25.67 12.63 -15.61
N ASP A 195 -24.87 13.07 -14.63
CA ASP A 195 -23.61 13.77 -14.90
C ASP A 195 -22.57 12.86 -15.58
N ILE A 196 -22.43 11.61 -15.13
CA ILE A 196 -21.49 10.66 -15.73
C ILE A 196 -21.86 10.35 -17.17
N ARG A 197 -23.16 10.14 -17.48
CA ARG A 197 -23.63 9.92 -18.86
C ARG A 197 -23.31 11.12 -19.74
N GLN A 198 -23.48 12.35 -19.24
CA GLN A 198 -23.15 13.56 -19.98
C GLN A 198 -21.65 13.69 -20.24
N ARG A 199 -20.80 13.39 -19.24
CA ARG A 199 -19.32 13.42 -19.39
C ARG A 199 -18.84 12.39 -20.41
N VAL A 200 -19.38 11.16 -20.38
CA VAL A 200 -19.04 10.12 -21.35
C VAL A 200 -19.44 10.56 -22.77
N ALA A 201 -20.62 11.15 -22.96
CA ALA A 201 -21.04 11.65 -24.25
C ALA A 201 -20.11 12.76 -24.77
N ASN A 202 -19.70 13.69 -23.91
CA ASN A 202 -18.75 14.75 -24.25
C ASN A 202 -17.36 14.20 -24.58
N MET A 203 -16.87 13.22 -23.82
CA MET A 203 -15.56 12.57 -24.06
C MET A 203 -15.52 11.84 -25.40
N VAL A 204 -16.59 11.18 -25.79
CA VAL A 204 -16.71 10.53 -27.12
C VAL A 204 -16.63 11.58 -28.24
N LEU A 205 -17.21 12.75 -28.06
CA LEU A 205 -17.13 13.85 -29.02
C LEU A 205 -15.70 14.41 -29.11
N ASP A 206 -15.03 14.56 -27.96
CA ASP A 206 -13.65 15.06 -27.91
C ASP A 206 -12.64 14.08 -28.54
N VAL A 207 -12.81 12.78 -28.29
CA VAL A 207 -11.97 11.72 -28.90
C VAL A 207 -12.19 11.64 -30.41
N ALA A 208 -13.42 11.85 -30.87
CA ALA A 208 -13.73 11.87 -32.30
C ALA A 208 -13.14 13.09 -33.03
N SER A 209 -12.88 14.18 -32.31
CA SER A 209 -12.28 15.40 -32.83
C SER A 209 -10.76 15.53 -32.60
N ALA A 210 -10.18 14.65 -31.79
CA ALA A 210 -8.74 14.67 -31.51
C ALA A 210 -7.95 14.11 -32.72
N PRO A 211 -6.87 14.79 -33.18
CA PRO A 211 -5.97 14.18 -34.16
C PRO A 211 -5.36 12.93 -33.57
N ALA A 212 -5.28 11.87 -34.38
CA ALA A 212 -4.66 10.60 -33.99
C ALA A 212 -3.21 10.88 -33.53
N ILE A 213 -2.98 10.74 -32.23
CA ILE A 213 -1.64 10.79 -31.64
C ILE A 213 -1.18 9.34 -31.52
N TYR A 214 -0.22 8.96 -32.33
CA TYR A 214 0.50 7.68 -32.25
C TYR A 214 1.53 7.75 -31.14
#